data_3d1bb76062197464c2cbb5bdaa0aa0f9
#
_entry.id   3d1bb76062197464c2cbb5bdaa0aa0f9
#
_cell.length_a   1.000
_cell.length_b   1.000
_cell.length_c   1.000
_cell.angle_alpha   90.00
_cell.angle_beta   90.00
_cell.angle_gamma   90.00
#
_symmetry.space_group_name_H-M   'P 1'
#
loop_
_entity.id
_entity.type
_entity.pdbx_description
1 polymer ?
#
loop_
_entity_poly.entity_id
_entity_poly.type
_entity_poly.pdbx_seq_one_letter_code
_entity_poly.pdbx_strand_id
1 'polypeptide(L)'
;MAFDFKKEYKEFYMPKNKPQIVDVPKANYIAIKGKGDPNEEDGLYKKAIQVLYSVAYTLKMSYKTDHKIEGFFEYVVPPLEGFWWQDGVDGVDYSDKSTFNWISVIRLPDFVTKTDFEWAVNTATKKKKLDCSSAEFITVEEGMCVQIMHIGAYDNEPATVAIMDKFLEENGYVNDFSETRLHHEIYLSDARKVVPEKLKTVIRHPIKKA
;
A
#
# COMPACT_ATOMS: atom_id res chain seq x y z
N MET A 1 17.43 -13.76 -11.69
CA MET A 1 16.60 -12.52 -11.88
C MET A 1 15.97 -12.23 -10.53
N ALA A 2 15.99 -10.98 -10.05
CA ALA A 2 15.39 -10.64 -8.76
C ALA A 2 13.86 -10.90 -8.78
N PHE A 3 13.31 -11.40 -7.69
CA PHE A 3 11.89 -11.62 -7.51
C PHE A 3 11.14 -10.27 -7.58
N ASP A 4 10.13 -10.15 -8.41
CA ASP A 4 9.32 -8.92 -8.58
C ASP A 4 7.87 -9.23 -8.23
N PHE A 5 7.40 -8.71 -7.10
CA PHE A 5 6.05 -8.93 -6.61
C PHE A 5 4.95 -8.61 -7.64
N LYS A 6 5.14 -7.57 -8.44
CA LYS A 6 4.19 -7.22 -9.51
C LYS A 6 4.10 -8.28 -10.61
N LYS A 7 5.18 -9.02 -10.84
CA LYS A 7 5.24 -10.08 -11.87
C LYS A 7 4.77 -11.42 -11.34
N GLU A 8 5.13 -11.74 -10.09
CA GLU A 8 4.83 -13.03 -9.47
C GLU A 8 3.37 -13.08 -8.96
N TYR A 9 2.87 -11.95 -8.41
CA TYR A 9 1.51 -11.83 -7.89
C TYR A 9 0.65 -10.91 -8.78
N LYS A 10 0.61 -11.20 -10.09
CA LYS A 10 -0.11 -10.38 -11.08
C LYS A 10 -1.58 -10.19 -10.76
N GLU A 11 -2.20 -11.18 -10.16
CA GLU A 11 -3.61 -11.10 -9.77
C GLU A 11 -3.88 -9.97 -8.77
N PHE A 12 -2.91 -9.64 -7.90
CA PHE A 12 -3.06 -8.59 -6.89
C PHE A 12 -2.50 -7.24 -7.33
N TYR A 13 -1.46 -7.23 -8.19
CA TYR A 13 -0.75 -6.01 -8.56
C TYR A 13 -1.03 -5.52 -9.99
N MET A 14 -1.55 -6.37 -10.85
CA MET A 14 -1.76 -6.04 -12.26
C MET A 14 -3.16 -6.46 -12.75
N PRO A 15 -4.23 -6.06 -12.03
CA PRO A 15 -5.60 -6.32 -12.48
C PRO A 15 -5.87 -5.61 -13.80
N LYS A 16 -6.94 -6.01 -14.46
CA LYS A 16 -7.46 -5.29 -15.64
C LYS A 16 -8.17 -4.00 -15.20
N ASN A 17 -8.46 -3.13 -16.17
CA ASN A 17 -9.29 -1.93 -15.97
C ASN A 17 -10.80 -2.24 -15.93
N LYS A 18 -11.16 -3.36 -15.32
CA LYS A 18 -12.53 -3.78 -15.02
C LYS A 18 -12.55 -4.48 -13.67
N PRO A 19 -13.64 -4.34 -12.89
CA PRO A 19 -13.73 -4.95 -11.57
C PRO A 19 -13.53 -6.46 -11.62
N GLN A 20 -12.85 -6.99 -10.63
CA GLN A 20 -12.71 -8.43 -10.37
C GLN A 20 -12.69 -8.69 -8.87
N ILE A 21 -13.30 -9.81 -8.49
CA ILE A 21 -13.25 -10.29 -7.11
C ILE A 21 -11.95 -11.10 -6.93
N VAL A 22 -11.28 -10.86 -5.81
CA VAL A 22 -10.06 -11.57 -5.40
C VAL A 22 -10.14 -11.91 -3.91
N ASP A 23 -9.45 -12.97 -3.52
CA ASP A 23 -9.22 -13.31 -2.12
C ASP A 23 -7.75 -13.01 -1.80
N VAL A 24 -7.52 -11.94 -1.03
CA VAL A 24 -6.18 -11.41 -0.76
C VAL A 24 -5.63 -12.07 0.51
N PRO A 25 -4.57 -12.86 0.40
CA PRO A 25 -4.00 -13.54 1.53
C PRO A 25 -3.33 -12.59 2.50
N LYS A 26 -3.16 -13.08 3.72
CA LYS A 26 -2.37 -12.42 4.76
C LYS A 26 -0.96 -12.10 4.28
N ALA A 27 -0.51 -10.87 4.55
CA ALA A 27 0.83 -10.41 4.22
C ALA A 27 1.42 -9.50 5.29
N ASN A 28 2.75 -9.42 5.35
CA ASN A 28 3.49 -8.54 6.26
C ASN A 28 3.92 -7.27 5.54
N TYR A 29 3.93 -6.17 6.29
CA TYR A 29 4.26 -4.83 5.77
C TYR A 29 5.12 -4.04 6.76
N ILE A 30 5.94 -3.14 6.19
CA ILE A 30 6.40 -1.95 6.91
C ILE A 30 5.26 -0.95 6.82
N ALA A 31 4.87 -0.33 7.92
CA ALA A 31 3.75 0.61 7.97
C ALA A 31 4.11 1.89 8.71
N ILE A 32 3.52 3.00 8.31
CA ILE A 32 3.49 4.26 9.05
C ILE A 32 2.08 4.81 8.97
N LYS A 33 1.53 5.18 10.12
CA LYS A 33 0.20 5.79 10.27
C LYS A 33 0.31 7.30 10.37
N GLY A 34 -0.66 7.99 9.82
CA GLY A 34 -0.75 9.44 9.93
C GLY A 34 -2.13 9.96 9.56
N LYS A 35 -2.25 11.29 9.62
CA LYS A 35 -3.45 12.04 9.26
C LYS A 35 -3.05 13.32 8.53
N GLY A 36 -3.90 13.77 7.62
CA GLY A 36 -3.73 15.01 6.86
C GLY A 36 -3.58 14.82 5.37
N ASP A 37 -3.48 15.94 4.65
CA ASP A 37 -3.39 15.98 3.19
C ASP A 37 -2.06 15.37 2.70
N PRO A 38 -2.09 14.31 1.87
CA PRO A 38 -0.89 13.70 1.31
C PRO A 38 -0.12 14.62 0.34
N ASN A 39 -0.75 15.69 -0.14
CA ASN A 39 -0.13 16.64 -1.07
C ASN A 39 0.63 17.77 -0.36
N GLU A 40 0.46 17.89 0.96
CA GLU A 40 1.13 18.94 1.73
C GLU A 40 2.64 18.94 1.50
N GLU A 41 3.20 20.11 1.18
CA GLU A 41 4.64 20.28 1.00
C GLU A 41 5.32 20.12 2.37
N ASP A 42 6.33 19.23 2.45
CA ASP A 42 6.98 18.83 3.71
C ASP A 42 6.06 18.19 4.78
N GLY A 43 4.86 17.75 4.37
CA GLY A 43 3.87 17.12 5.20
C GLY A 43 4.29 15.75 5.78
N LEU A 44 3.48 15.26 6.72
CA LEU A 44 3.73 13.98 7.39
C LEU A 44 3.77 12.81 6.41
N TYR A 45 2.93 12.83 5.39
CA TYR A 45 2.84 11.75 4.39
C TYR A 45 4.16 11.59 3.61
N LYS A 46 4.76 12.71 3.14
CA LYS A 46 6.04 12.66 2.42
C LYS A 46 7.19 12.18 3.32
N LYS A 47 7.19 12.56 4.60
CA LYS A 47 8.17 12.07 5.59
C LYS A 47 7.99 10.58 5.85
N ALA A 48 6.76 10.10 5.97
CA ALA A 48 6.44 8.69 6.11
C ALA A 48 7.00 7.86 4.94
N ILE A 49 6.81 8.32 3.69
CA ILE A 49 7.36 7.65 2.50
C ILE A 49 8.89 7.55 2.56
N GLN A 50 9.59 8.60 3.01
CA GLN A 50 11.05 8.57 3.15
C GLN A 50 11.51 7.51 4.17
N VAL A 51 10.82 7.40 5.29
CA VAL A 51 11.09 6.38 6.31
C VAL A 51 10.82 4.99 5.77
N LEU A 52 9.65 4.75 5.16
CA LEU A 52 9.28 3.45 4.57
C LEU A 52 10.35 2.94 3.61
N TYR A 53 10.75 3.76 2.64
CA TYR A 53 11.78 3.36 1.68
C TYR A 53 13.16 3.19 2.33
N SER A 54 13.50 3.98 3.36
CA SER A 54 14.77 3.83 4.07
C SER A 54 14.87 2.47 4.76
N VAL A 55 13.80 2.02 5.42
CA VAL A 55 13.73 0.71 6.07
C VAL A 55 13.69 -0.41 5.01
N ALA A 56 12.83 -0.29 3.99
CA ALA A 56 12.68 -1.30 2.93
C ALA A 56 14.00 -1.57 2.19
N TYR A 57 14.71 -0.51 1.82
CA TYR A 57 16.02 -0.68 1.18
C TYR A 57 17.10 -1.18 2.12
N THR A 58 17.02 -0.92 3.43
CA THR A 58 17.93 -1.48 4.41
C THR A 58 17.75 -3.00 4.50
N LEU A 59 16.52 -3.50 4.55
CA LEU A 59 16.20 -4.92 4.48
C LEU A 59 16.66 -5.54 3.17
N LYS A 60 16.31 -4.93 2.04
CA LYS A 60 16.73 -5.42 0.72
C LYS A 60 18.25 -5.57 0.60
N MET A 61 19.01 -4.66 1.21
CA MET A 61 20.48 -4.65 1.11
C MET A 61 21.17 -5.38 2.26
N SER A 62 20.44 -6.07 3.14
CA SER A 62 20.98 -6.81 4.28
C SER A 62 22.08 -7.81 3.88
N TYR A 63 21.93 -8.45 2.72
CA TYR A 63 22.90 -9.42 2.21
C TYR A 63 24.32 -8.85 2.00
N LYS A 64 24.46 -7.51 1.93
CA LYS A 64 25.75 -6.81 1.85
C LYS A 64 26.32 -6.42 3.21
N THR A 65 25.66 -6.80 4.29
CA THR A 65 26.05 -6.49 5.67
C THR A 65 26.35 -7.76 6.45
N ASP A 66 26.72 -7.65 7.71
CA ASP A 66 26.90 -8.80 8.61
C ASP A 66 25.56 -9.41 9.05
N HIS A 67 24.45 -8.64 8.95
CA HIS A 67 23.11 -9.15 9.22
C HIS A 67 22.58 -9.95 8.04
N LYS A 68 22.59 -11.27 8.16
CA LYS A 68 22.07 -12.20 7.14
C LYS A 68 20.66 -12.64 7.53
N ILE A 69 19.68 -12.35 6.67
CA ILE A 69 18.31 -12.78 6.87
C ILE A 69 18.18 -14.21 6.35
N GLU A 70 17.68 -15.12 7.16
CA GLU A 70 17.44 -16.51 6.77
C GLU A 70 16.40 -16.59 5.64
N GLY A 71 16.64 -17.46 4.66
CA GLY A 71 15.76 -17.59 3.49
C GLY A 71 15.80 -16.44 2.50
N PHE A 72 16.74 -15.47 2.68
CA PHE A 72 16.83 -14.31 1.79
C PHE A 72 17.01 -14.70 0.32
N PHE A 73 16.25 -14.07 -0.53
CA PHE A 73 16.48 -14.04 -1.98
C PHE A 73 16.42 -12.59 -2.49
N GLU A 74 17.09 -12.32 -3.60
CA GLU A 74 17.04 -10.97 -4.20
C GLU A 74 15.64 -10.64 -4.73
N TYR A 75 15.13 -9.47 -4.33
CA TYR A 75 13.81 -9.00 -4.74
C TYR A 75 13.81 -7.52 -5.14
N VAL A 76 12.83 -7.12 -5.90
CA VAL A 76 12.51 -5.71 -6.16
C VAL A 76 11.66 -5.21 -5.00
N VAL A 77 12.00 -4.06 -4.41
CA VAL A 77 11.14 -3.46 -3.37
C VAL A 77 9.74 -3.27 -3.95
N PRO A 78 8.71 -3.81 -3.29
CA PRO A 78 7.34 -3.69 -3.76
C PRO A 78 6.88 -2.22 -3.89
N PRO A 79 5.81 -1.95 -4.61
CA PRO A 79 5.26 -0.62 -4.71
C PRO A 79 4.88 -0.06 -3.34
N LEU A 80 4.79 1.26 -3.25
CA LEU A 80 4.12 1.93 -2.15
C LEU A 80 2.64 1.59 -2.24
N GLU A 81 2.02 1.32 -1.09
CA GLU A 81 0.60 1.08 -0.94
C GLU A 81 0.06 1.98 0.18
N GLY A 82 -1.24 2.26 0.18
CA GLY A 82 -1.89 3.08 1.20
C GLY A 82 -3.28 2.56 1.55
N PHE A 83 -3.55 2.45 2.84
CA PHE A 83 -4.90 2.24 3.36
C PHE A 83 -5.44 3.60 3.81
N TRP A 84 -6.66 3.93 3.38
CA TRP A 84 -7.26 5.24 3.56
C TRP A 84 -8.63 5.16 4.20
N TRP A 85 -8.93 6.12 5.08
CA TRP A 85 -10.28 6.31 5.62
C TRP A 85 -10.45 7.73 6.15
N GLN A 86 -11.69 8.11 6.41
CA GLN A 86 -12.05 9.36 7.08
C GLN A 86 -13.09 9.05 8.15
N ASP A 87 -12.97 9.69 9.30
CA ASP A 87 -13.87 9.44 10.42
C ASP A 87 -15.30 9.89 10.05
N GLY A 88 -16.27 8.97 10.14
CA GLY A 88 -17.67 9.24 9.83
C GLY A 88 -18.03 9.26 8.34
N VAL A 89 -17.11 8.86 7.46
CA VAL A 89 -17.33 8.75 6.01
C VAL A 89 -17.30 7.27 5.62
N ASP A 90 -18.29 6.84 4.85
CA ASP A 90 -18.30 5.51 4.24
C ASP A 90 -17.54 5.59 2.91
N GLY A 91 -16.37 4.94 2.86
CA GLY A 91 -15.41 5.06 1.75
C GLY A 91 -14.44 6.24 1.93
N VAL A 92 -14.25 7.05 0.89
CA VAL A 92 -13.33 8.20 0.85
C VAL A 92 -13.99 9.40 0.21
N ASP A 93 -13.98 10.55 0.90
CA ASP A 93 -14.40 11.85 0.37
C ASP A 93 -13.16 12.67 -0.04
N TYR A 94 -12.98 12.86 -1.32
CA TYR A 94 -11.82 13.58 -1.90
C TYR A 94 -11.96 15.11 -1.82
N SER A 95 -13.10 15.63 -1.32
CA SER A 95 -13.34 17.09 -1.23
C SER A 95 -12.53 17.77 -0.13
N ASP A 96 -12.21 17.04 0.96
CA ASP A 96 -11.39 17.54 2.07
C ASP A 96 -10.28 16.53 2.46
N LYS A 97 -9.14 16.64 1.80
CA LYS A 97 -7.98 15.75 2.03
C LYS A 97 -7.30 16.00 3.38
N SER A 98 -7.57 17.09 4.07
CA SER A 98 -7.00 17.36 5.40
C SER A 98 -7.52 16.41 6.48
N THR A 99 -8.70 15.81 6.23
CA THR A 99 -9.35 14.84 7.14
C THR A 99 -8.91 13.40 6.91
N PHE A 100 -8.12 13.12 5.89
CA PHE A 100 -7.64 11.77 5.58
C PHE A 100 -6.83 11.19 6.74
N ASN A 101 -7.23 10.01 7.18
CA ASN A 101 -6.37 9.11 7.94
C ASN A 101 -5.75 8.11 6.96
N TRP A 102 -4.50 7.75 7.19
CA TRP A 102 -3.79 6.84 6.30
C TRP A 102 -2.82 5.92 7.03
N ILE A 103 -2.63 4.74 6.45
CA ILE A 103 -1.52 3.84 6.77
C ILE A 103 -0.78 3.61 5.47
N SER A 104 0.37 4.26 5.30
CA SER A 104 1.26 3.99 4.17
C SER A 104 2.09 2.77 4.44
N VAL A 105 2.19 1.87 3.45
CA VAL A 105 2.86 0.59 3.63
C VAL A 105 3.74 0.20 2.45
N ILE A 106 4.72 -0.65 2.72
CA ILE A 106 5.47 -1.41 1.70
C ILE A 106 5.44 -2.88 2.13
N ARG A 107 4.96 -3.76 1.24
CA ARG A 107 4.92 -5.20 1.50
C ARG A 107 6.32 -5.75 1.74
N LEU A 108 6.42 -6.67 2.69
CA LEU A 108 7.64 -7.41 2.99
C LEU A 108 7.60 -8.81 2.38
N PRO A 109 8.75 -9.34 1.91
CA PRO A 109 8.87 -10.77 1.66
C PRO A 109 8.60 -11.59 2.92
N ASP A 110 8.07 -12.79 2.76
CA ASP A 110 7.65 -13.66 3.89
C ASP A 110 8.82 -14.11 4.78
N PHE A 111 10.06 -14.08 4.26
CA PHE A 111 11.26 -14.40 5.03
C PHE A 111 11.66 -13.32 6.04
N VAL A 112 11.12 -12.09 5.92
CA VAL A 112 11.46 -10.99 6.84
C VAL A 112 10.72 -11.17 8.15
N THR A 113 11.49 -11.35 9.23
CA THR A 113 10.94 -11.44 10.58
C THR A 113 10.82 -10.07 11.24
N LYS A 114 10.08 -10.00 12.36
CA LYS A 114 10.03 -8.78 13.19
C LYS A 114 11.42 -8.37 13.70
N THR A 115 12.29 -9.31 14.02
CA THR A 115 13.67 -9.05 14.45
C THR A 115 14.50 -8.41 13.33
N ASP A 116 14.34 -8.88 12.09
CA ASP A 116 15.01 -8.30 10.92
C ASP A 116 14.51 -6.88 10.66
N PHE A 117 13.21 -6.65 10.81
CA PHE A 117 12.62 -5.33 10.70
C PHE A 117 13.18 -4.37 11.76
N GLU A 118 13.23 -4.75 13.03
CA GLU A 118 13.79 -3.94 14.11
C GLU A 118 15.26 -3.60 13.88
N TRP A 119 16.04 -4.57 13.39
CA TRP A 119 17.43 -4.32 12.95
C TRP A 119 17.48 -3.28 11.81
N ALA A 120 16.58 -3.38 10.84
CA ALA A 120 16.55 -2.46 9.69
C ALA A 120 16.18 -1.04 10.11
N VAL A 121 15.22 -0.86 11.02
CA VAL A 121 14.84 0.44 11.59
C VAL A 121 16.03 1.09 12.28
N ASN A 122 16.69 0.37 13.18
CA ASN A 122 17.89 0.86 13.88
C ASN A 122 19.04 1.21 12.93
N THR A 123 19.26 0.38 11.92
CA THR A 123 20.32 0.57 10.93
C THR A 123 20.02 1.75 10.00
N ALA A 124 18.78 1.88 9.53
CA ALA A 124 18.34 3.00 8.69
C ALA A 124 18.47 4.33 9.43
N THR A 125 18.01 4.40 10.68
CA THR A 125 18.12 5.58 11.54
C THR A 125 19.58 6.05 11.65
N LYS A 126 20.48 5.15 11.97
CA LYS A 126 21.91 5.47 12.12
C LYS A 126 22.55 5.94 10.81
N LYS A 127 22.30 5.21 9.71
CA LYS A 127 22.94 5.48 8.40
C LYS A 127 22.40 6.72 7.69
N LYS A 128 21.09 6.98 7.80
CA LYS A 128 20.41 8.06 7.07
C LYS A 128 20.28 9.33 7.87
N LYS A 129 20.56 9.32 9.18
CA LYS A 129 20.28 10.41 10.12
C LYS A 129 18.78 10.83 10.05
N LEU A 130 17.91 9.86 9.84
CA LEU A 130 16.48 9.99 9.74
C LEU A 130 15.85 9.13 10.83
N ASP A 131 15.03 9.72 11.70
CA ASP A 131 14.31 8.94 12.71
C ASP A 131 13.30 8.02 12.04
N CYS A 132 13.56 6.72 12.12
CA CYS A 132 12.68 5.68 11.58
C CYS A 132 11.82 4.99 12.66
N SER A 133 11.76 5.53 13.89
CA SER A 133 11.06 4.92 15.02
C SER A 133 9.53 4.85 14.83
N SER A 134 8.97 5.67 13.94
CA SER A 134 7.55 5.63 13.59
C SER A 134 7.16 4.45 12.69
N ALA A 135 8.13 3.70 12.16
CA ALA A 135 7.83 2.53 11.34
C ALA A 135 7.37 1.35 12.23
N GLU A 136 6.32 0.68 11.79
CA GLU A 136 5.73 -0.49 12.43
C GLU A 136 5.84 -1.72 11.51
N PHE A 137 6.00 -2.91 12.11
CA PHE A 137 5.80 -4.19 11.42
C PHE A 137 4.36 -4.61 11.65
N ILE A 138 3.57 -4.63 10.59
CA ILE A 138 2.16 -5.04 10.68
C ILE A 138 1.89 -6.24 9.77
N THR A 139 0.85 -6.96 10.12
CA THR A 139 0.29 -8.03 9.30
C THR A 139 -1.15 -7.68 8.95
N VAL A 140 -1.48 -7.71 7.66
CA VAL A 140 -2.82 -7.42 7.16
C VAL A 140 -3.37 -8.64 6.44
N GLU A 141 -4.63 -8.96 6.69
CA GLU A 141 -5.42 -9.96 5.98
C GLU A 141 -6.66 -9.27 5.41
N GLU A 142 -6.64 -8.99 4.10
CA GLU A 142 -7.75 -8.29 3.46
C GLU A 142 -8.91 -9.25 3.12
N GLY A 143 -8.60 -10.53 2.82
CA GLY A 143 -9.60 -11.54 2.45
C GLY A 143 -10.32 -11.18 1.15
N MET A 144 -11.63 -11.40 1.12
CA MET A 144 -12.44 -11.16 -0.08
C MET A 144 -12.54 -9.66 -0.39
N CYS A 145 -12.09 -9.28 -1.58
CA CYS A 145 -12.07 -7.90 -2.06
C CYS A 145 -12.57 -7.81 -3.50
N VAL A 146 -13.05 -6.65 -3.89
CA VAL A 146 -13.12 -6.22 -5.30
C VAL A 146 -11.95 -5.32 -5.62
N GLN A 147 -11.38 -5.45 -6.82
CA GLN A 147 -10.30 -4.56 -7.26
C GLN A 147 -10.40 -4.21 -8.74
N ILE A 148 -9.77 -3.09 -9.10
CA ILE A 148 -9.70 -2.59 -10.48
C ILE A 148 -8.40 -1.82 -10.69
N MET A 149 -7.88 -1.79 -11.93
CA MET A 149 -6.85 -0.84 -12.33
C MET A 149 -7.47 0.51 -12.65
N HIS A 150 -7.17 1.53 -11.85
CA HIS A 150 -7.39 2.93 -12.19
C HIS A 150 -6.25 3.44 -13.08
N ILE A 151 -6.59 4.15 -14.16
CA ILE A 151 -5.63 4.83 -15.03
C ILE A 151 -6.05 6.29 -15.10
N GLY A 152 -5.27 7.18 -14.50
CA GLY A 152 -5.61 8.60 -14.42
C GLY A 152 -5.04 9.28 -13.17
N ALA A 153 -5.41 10.55 -13.01
CA ALA A 153 -5.10 11.31 -11.81
C ALA A 153 -5.89 10.75 -10.60
N TYR A 154 -5.32 10.81 -9.41
CA TYR A 154 -5.98 10.34 -8.18
C TYR A 154 -7.35 11.02 -7.95
N ASP A 155 -7.49 12.29 -8.29
CA ASP A 155 -8.76 13.02 -8.16
C ASP A 155 -9.89 12.48 -9.06
N ASN A 156 -9.56 11.61 -10.03
CA ASN A 156 -10.52 10.93 -10.90
C ASN A 156 -10.91 9.52 -10.39
N GLU A 157 -10.37 9.06 -9.28
CA GLU A 157 -10.67 7.75 -8.69
C GLU A 157 -12.15 7.56 -8.35
N PRO A 158 -12.93 8.58 -7.91
CA PRO A 158 -14.36 8.42 -7.64
C PRO A 158 -15.16 7.81 -8.81
N ALA A 159 -14.79 8.14 -10.06
CA ALA A 159 -15.43 7.54 -11.24
C ALA A 159 -15.11 6.04 -11.38
N THR A 160 -13.91 5.62 -10.99
CA THR A 160 -13.49 4.21 -10.99
C THR A 160 -14.15 3.44 -9.84
N VAL A 161 -14.28 4.06 -8.67
CA VAL A 161 -15.00 3.47 -7.51
C VAL A 161 -16.47 3.24 -7.87
N ALA A 162 -17.13 4.19 -8.53
CA ALA A 162 -18.52 4.02 -8.97
C ALA A 162 -18.71 2.82 -9.94
N ILE A 163 -17.68 2.48 -10.74
CA ILE A 163 -17.72 1.27 -11.59
C ILE A 163 -17.63 0.01 -10.72
N MET A 164 -16.83 0.04 -9.64
CA MET A 164 -16.74 -1.07 -8.68
C MET A 164 -18.07 -1.28 -7.95
N ASP A 165 -18.67 -0.20 -7.45
CA ASP A 165 -19.94 -0.26 -6.70
C ASP A 165 -21.08 -0.83 -7.55
N LYS A 166 -21.19 -0.36 -8.81
CA LYS A 166 -22.15 -0.93 -9.76
C LYS A 166 -21.92 -2.42 -10.01
N PHE A 167 -20.66 -2.83 -10.16
CA PHE A 167 -20.33 -4.25 -10.32
C PHE A 167 -20.73 -5.07 -9.09
N LEU A 168 -20.53 -4.55 -7.88
CA LEU A 168 -20.94 -5.23 -6.65
C LEU A 168 -22.45 -5.42 -6.60
N GLU A 169 -23.23 -4.37 -6.87
CA GLU A 169 -24.70 -4.43 -6.90
C GLU A 169 -25.19 -5.50 -7.89
N GLU A 170 -24.65 -5.51 -9.12
CA GLU A 170 -25.03 -6.46 -10.18
C GLU A 170 -24.66 -7.92 -9.84
N ASN A 171 -23.72 -8.16 -8.91
CA ASN A 171 -23.22 -9.49 -8.56
C ASN A 171 -23.60 -9.94 -7.13
N GLY A 172 -24.44 -9.19 -6.41
CA GLY A 172 -24.95 -9.55 -5.07
C GLY A 172 -23.87 -9.43 -3.98
N TYR A 173 -23.03 -8.42 -4.06
CA TYR A 173 -22.04 -8.06 -3.06
C TYR A 173 -22.25 -6.62 -2.57
N VAL A 174 -21.71 -6.34 -1.41
CA VAL A 174 -21.64 -4.99 -0.81
C VAL A 174 -20.24 -4.74 -0.27
N ASN A 175 -19.87 -3.46 -0.16
CA ASN A 175 -18.63 -3.07 0.53
C ASN A 175 -18.71 -3.51 2.01
N ASP A 176 -17.55 -3.88 2.58
CA ASP A 176 -17.42 -4.37 3.95
C ASP A 176 -16.32 -3.61 4.70
N PHE A 177 -16.37 -2.28 4.62
CA PHE A 177 -15.43 -1.42 5.34
C PHE A 177 -15.57 -1.58 6.86
N SER A 178 -14.43 -1.54 7.55
CA SER A 178 -14.35 -1.61 9.01
C SER A 178 -13.04 -0.98 9.47
N GLU A 179 -12.80 -0.95 10.78
CA GLU A 179 -11.53 -0.46 11.35
C GLU A 179 -10.27 -1.21 10.85
N THR A 180 -10.44 -2.44 10.35
CA THR A 180 -9.36 -3.29 9.87
C THR A 180 -9.41 -3.59 8.39
N ARG A 181 -10.50 -3.23 7.71
CA ARG A 181 -10.73 -3.46 6.29
C ARG A 181 -11.06 -2.13 5.62
N LEU A 182 -10.07 -1.53 5.00
CA LEU A 182 -10.08 -0.14 4.54
C LEU A 182 -10.05 -0.04 3.01
N HIS A 183 -10.29 1.14 2.49
CA HIS A 183 -9.96 1.48 1.11
C HIS A 183 -8.46 1.35 0.91
N HIS A 184 -8.03 0.58 -0.09
CA HIS A 184 -6.63 0.26 -0.34
C HIS A 184 -6.21 0.68 -1.74
N GLU A 185 -5.13 1.42 -1.83
CA GLU A 185 -4.51 1.87 -3.08
C GLU A 185 -3.09 1.30 -3.21
N ILE A 186 -2.74 0.80 -4.40
CA ILE A 186 -1.40 0.30 -4.72
C ILE A 186 -0.84 1.14 -5.87
N TYR A 187 0.22 1.91 -5.61
CA TYR A 187 0.77 2.89 -6.55
C TYR A 187 1.80 2.25 -7.48
N LEU A 188 1.39 1.92 -8.69
CA LEU A 188 2.26 1.25 -9.68
C LEU A 188 3.12 2.23 -10.47
N SER A 189 2.75 3.50 -10.49
CA SER A 189 3.46 4.58 -11.17
C SER A 189 4.12 5.53 -10.18
N ASP A 190 5.28 6.05 -10.52
CA ASP A 190 5.91 7.15 -9.79
C ASP A 190 5.34 8.48 -10.30
N ALA A 191 4.49 9.13 -9.49
CA ALA A 191 3.84 10.40 -9.83
C ALA A 191 4.82 11.56 -10.13
N ARG A 192 6.08 11.43 -9.75
CA ARG A 192 7.14 12.41 -10.08
C ARG A 192 7.67 12.27 -11.50
N LYS A 193 7.37 11.14 -12.17
CA LYS A 193 7.93 10.76 -13.49
C LYS A 193 6.87 10.52 -14.55
N VAL A 194 5.65 10.27 -14.13
CA VAL A 194 4.53 9.92 -15.03
C VAL A 194 3.50 11.03 -14.95
N VAL A 195 3.03 11.48 -16.12
CA VAL A 195 1.96 12.48 -16.19
C VAL A 195 0.67 11.95 -15.58
N PRO A 196 -0.17 12.81 -14.94
CA PRO A 196 -1.33 12.36 -14.17
C PRO A 196 -2.26 11.42 -14.94
N GLU A 197 -2.51 11.67 -16.22
CA GLU A 197 -3.44 10.90 -17.06
C GLU A 197 -2.96 9.46 -17.36
N LYS A 198 -1.70 9.16 -17.05
CA LYS A 198 -1.08 7.83 -17.26
C LYS A 198 -0.69 7.13 -15.96
N LEU A 199 -0.99 7.72 -14.81
CA LEU A 199 -0.78 7.07 -13.52
C LEU A 199 -1.59 5.77 -13.46
N LYS A 200 -1.05 4.77 -12.78
CA LYS A 200 -1.69 3.48 -12.57
C LYS A 200 -1.74 3.18 -11.09
N THR A 201 -2.94 3.02 -10.59
CA THR A 201 -3.24 2.65 -9.21
C THR A 201 -4.16 1.44 -9.20
N VAL A 202 -3.86 0.43 -8.40
CA VAL A 202 -4.87 -0.58 -8.08
C VAL A 202 -5.72 -0.03 -6.96
N ILE A 203 -7.03 0.08 -7.19
CA ILE A 203 -8.01 0.38 -6.13
C ILE A 203 -8.61 -0.94 -5.69
N ARG A 204 -8.69 -1.15 -4.37
CA ARG A 204 -9.21 -2.36 -3.77
C ARG A 204 -10.11 -2.04 -2.58
N HIS A 205 -11.29 -2.65 -2.56
CA HIS A 205 -12.24 -2.52 -1.46
C HIS A 205 -12.59 -3.89 -0.88
N PRO A 206 -12.68 -4.01 0.44
CA PRO A 206 -13.18 -5.22 1.09
C PRO A 206 -14.66 -5.39 0.81
N ILE A 207 -15.09 -6.63 0.58
CA ILE A 207 -16.47 -6.94 0.25
C ILE A 207 -17.00 -8.15 1.03
N LYS A 208 -18.33 -8.24 1.10
CA LYS A 208 -19.06 -9.44 1.54
C LYS A 208 -20.29 -9.67 0.66
N LYS A 209 -20.90 -10.84 0.75
CA LYS A 209 -22.19 -11.09 0.12
C LYS A 209 -23.26 -10.20 0.76
N ALA A 210 -24.17 -9.70 -0.07
CA ALA A 210 -25.33 -8.90 0.33
C ALA A 210 -26.34 -9.71 1.16
#